data_8339542c3efc51f410aa83dc23069d01
#
_entry.id   8339542c3efc51f410aa83dc23069d01
#
_cell.length_a   1.000
_cell.length_b   1.000
_cell.length_c   1.000
_cell.angle_alpha   90.00
_cell.angle_beta   90.00
_cell.angle_gamma   90.00
#
_symmetry.space_group_name_H-M   'P 1'
#
loop_
_entity.id
_entity.type
_entity.pdbx_description
1 polymer ?
#
loop_
_entity_poly.entity_id
_entity_poly.type
_entity_poly.pdbx_seq_one_letter_code
_entity_poly.pdbx_strand_id
1 'polypeptide(L)'
;MYKRQDVIIIRYEGPVGGPGMREMLSTTGAIYGQGKGEKVALITDGRFSGATRGFCVGHVGPEAALGGPIALLRNGDFIDIDAKKGTINVRLSKKELASRKKKWKPRKSDFGSGTLWKYAQTVGPAYLGAPTHPGKKKEVKEYSKI
;
A
#
# COMPACT_ATOMS: atom_id res chain seq x y z
N MET A 1 -7.10 18.27 -11.80
CA MET A 1 -6.73 17.57 -13.06
C MET A 1 -5.28 17.14 -12.92
N TYR A 2 -4.95 15.85 -13.10
CA TYR A 2 -3.59 15.33 -12.98
C TYR A 2 -2.69 15.88 -14.08
N LYS A 3 -1.46 16.25 -13.70
CA LYS A 3 -0.44 16.76 -14.62
C LYS A 3 0.59 15.67 -14.93
N ARG A 4 1.40 15.91 -15.97
CA ARG A 4 2.57 15.05 -16.25
C ARG A 4 3.49 15.00 -15.03
N GLN A 5 3.99 13.81 -14.69
CA GLN A 5 4.85 13.52 -13.54
C GLN A 5 4.16 13.60 -12.17
N ASP A 6 2.85 13.77 -12.10
CA ASP A 6 2.16 13.59 -10.83
C ASP A 6 2.30 12.14 -10.36
N VAL A 7 2.35 11.95 -9.05
CA VAL A 7 2.27 10.65 -8.41
C VAL A 7 0.92 10.57 -7.69
N ILE A 8 0.06 9.69 -8.16
CA ILE A 8 -1.23 9.42 -7.54
C ILE A 8 -1.02 8.37 -6.46
N ILE A 9 -1.55 8.61 -5.27
CA ILE A 9 -1.37 7.73 -4.12
C ILE A 9 -2.73 7.23 -3.66
N ILE A 10 -2.91 5.91 -3.71
CA ILE A 10 -4.04 5.23 -3.08
C ILE A 10 -3.51 4.54 -1.82
N ARG A 11 -4.10 4.85 -0.68
CA ARG A 11 -3.62 4.38 0.62
C ARG A 11 -4.76 3.88 1.50
N TYR A 12 -4.44 3.11 2.53
CA TYR A 12 -5.36 2.36 3.37
C TYR A 12 -6.05 1.21 2.65
N GLU A 13 -5.42 0.68 1.62
CA GLU A 13 -5.87 -0.48 0.84
C GLU A 13 -4.94 -1.69 1.02
N GLY A 14 -4.01 -1.62 1.98
CA GLY A 14 -3.17 -2.75 2.37
C GLY A 14 -3.94 -3.82 3.16
N PRO A 15 -3.28 -4.93 3.54
CA PRO A 15 -3.94 -6.07 4.19
C PRO A 15 -4.69 -5.73 5.48
N VAL A 16 -4.20 -4.76 6.25
CA VAL A 16 -4.83 -4.31 7.50
C VAL A 16 -5.88 -3.22 7.24
N GLY A 17 -5.54 -2.23 6.42
CA GLY A 17 -6.40 -1.07 6.16
C GLY A 17 -7.57 -1.37 5.25
N GLY A 18 -7.36 -2.22 4.25
CA GLY A 18 -8.35 -2.70 3.29
C GLY A 18 -8.30 -4.22 3.18
N PRO A 19 -8.73 -4.99 4.20
CA PRO A 19 -8.60 -6.43 4.22
C PRO A 19 -9.22 -7.08 2.98
N GLY A 20 -8.43 -7.96 2.33
CA GLY A 20 -8.72 -8.49 1.00
C GLY A 20 -8.09 -7.71 -0.14
N MET A 21 -7.55 -6.52 0.11
CA MET A 21 -6.87 -5.66 -0.89
C MET A 21 -7.68 -5.56 -2.19
N ARG A 22 -8.71 -4.73 -2.20
CA ARG A 22 -9.65 -4.57 -3.32
C ARG A 22 -8.94 -4.22 -4.63
N GLU A 23 -9.53 -4.66 -5.73
CA GLU A 23 -9.07 -4.35 -7.08
C GLU A 23 -9.21 -2.84 -7.38
N MET A 24 -8.24 -2.27 -8.06
CA MET A 24 -8.16 -0.83 -8.36
C MET A 24 -8.36 -0.52 -9.85
N LEU A 25 -9.05 -1.39 -10.57
CA LEU A 25 -9.25 -1.28 -12.02
C LEU A 25 -9.94 0.02 -12.43
N SER A 26 -10.90 0.49 -11.65
CA SER A 26 -11.60 1.76 -11.92
C SER A 26 -10.65 2.96 -11.94
N THR A 27 -9.71 3.02 -11.01
CA THR A 27 -8.71 4.11 -10.95
C THR A 27 -7.74 4.03 -12.12
N THR A 28 -7.20 2.85 -12.40
CA THR A 28 -6.27 2.65 -13.53
C THR A 28 -6.98 2.92 -14.86
N GLY A 29 -8.21 2.44 -15.03
CA GLY A 29 -9.03 2.71 -16.22
C GLY A 29 -9.32 4.19 -16.42
N ALA A 30 -9.65 4.93 -15.36
CA ALA A 30 -9.88 6.38 -15.42
C ALA A 30 -8.62 7.16 -15.82
N ILE A 31 -7.44 6.77 -15.33
CA ILE A 31 -6.16 7.38 -15.71
C ILE A 31 -5.85 7.15 -17.19
N TYR A 32 -6.06 5.93 -17.66
CA TYR A 32 -5.88 5.58 -19.08
C TYR A 32 -6.88 6.28 -19.98
N GLY A 33 -8.17 6.28 -19.63
CA GLY A 33 -9.23 6.97 -20.37
C GLY A 33 -8.98 8.46 -20.53
N GLN A 34 -8.22 9.09 -19.63
CA GLN A 34 -7.78 10.49 -19.73
C GLN A 34 -6.47 10.67 -20.51
N GLY A 35 -5.93 9.63 -21.12
CA GLY A 35 -4.65 9.68 -21.82
C GLY A 35 -3.44 10.00 -20.91
N LYS A 36 -3.54 9.65 -19.63
CA LYS A 36 -2.51 9.95 -18.62
C LYS A 36 -1.70 8.73 -18.18
N GLY A 37 -2.02 7.52 -18.65
CA GLY A 37 -1.44 6.27 -18.21
C GLY A 37 0.10 6.22 -18.24
N GLU A 38 0.73 6.89 -19.21
CA GLU A 38 2.20 6.97 -19.31
C GLU A 38 2.79 8.27 -18.74
N LYS A 39 1.96 9.15 -18.21
CA LYS A 39 2.34 10.50 -17.78
C LYS A 39 2.35 10.69 -16.27
N VAL A 40 1.71 9.79 -15.55
CA VAL A 40 1.61 9.82 -14.09
C VAL A 40 2.02 8.46 -13.51
N ALA A 41 2.56 8.47 -12.32
CA ALA A 41 2.78 7.25 -11.55
C ALA A 41 1.61 7.00 -10.61
N LEU A 42 1.36 5.73 -10.29
CA LEU A 42 0.33 5.31 -9.35
C LEU A 42 0.95 4.39 -8.31
N ILE A 43 0.87 4.74 -7.05
CA ILE A 43 1.40 3.93 -5.95
C ILE A 43 0.31 3.60 -4.94
N THR A 44 0.41 2.43 -4.32
CA THR A 44 -0.55 1.99 -3.30
C THR A 44 0.09 1.04 -2.30
N ASP A 45 -0.43 1.04 -1.08
CA ASP A 45 -0.16 0.00 -0.08
C ASP A 45 -1.01 -1.26 -0.29
N GLY A 46 -2.00 -1.20 -1.18
CA GLY A 46 -2.76 -2.34 -1.69
C GLY A 46 -2.07 -3.03 -2.86
N ARG A 47 -2.85 -3.54 -3.80
CA ARG A 47 -2.37 -4.30 -4.96
C ARG A 47 -2.95 -3.81 -6.27
N PHE A 48 -2.27 -4.16 -7.37
CA PHE A 48 -2.77 -4.02 -8.73
C PHE A 48 -2.93 -5.40 -9.38
N SER A 49 -3.84 -5.51 -10.35
CA SER A 49 -3.95 -6.73 -11.16
C SER A 49 -2.78 -6.84 -12.15
N GLY A 50 -2.52 -8.07 -12.62
CA GLY A 50 -1.51 -8.33 -13.64
C GLY A 50 -1.78 -7.67 -15.00
N ALA A 51 -3.02 -7.24 -15.26
CA ALA A 51 -3.39 -6.51 -16.48
C ALA A 51 -3.13 -5.00 -16.39
N THR A 52 -2.76 -4.48 -15.19
CA THR A 52 -2.46 -3.07 -15.00
C THR A 52 -1.25 -2.65 -15.84
N ARG A 53 -1.38 -1.52 -16.52
CA ARG A 53 -0.33 -0.90 -17.32
C ARG A 53 0.09 0.44 -16.74
N GLY A 54 1.27 0.93 -17.16
CA GLY A 54 1.82 2.19 -16.70
C GLY A 54 2.77 2.02 -15.54
N PHE A 55 3.19 3.14 -14.96
CA PHE A 55 4.15 3.15 -13.86
C PHE A 55 3.41 2.98 -12.52
N CYS A 56 3.13 1.73 -12.18
CA CYS A 56 2.34 1.37 -11.01
C CYS A 56 3.20 0.58 -10.02
N VAL A 57 3.19 0.97 -8.74
CA VAL A 57 3.90 0.32 -7.64
C VAL A 57 2.90 -0.06 -6.55
N GLY A 58 2.66 -1.35 -6.37
CA GLY A 58 1.85 -1.91 -5.30
C GLY A 58 2.67 -2.34 -4.09
N HIS A 59 1.95 -2.79 -3.05
CA HIS A 59 2.52 -3.34 -1.82
C HIS A 59 3.51 -2.41 -1.10
N VAL A 60 3.31 -1.09 -1.23
CA VAL A 60 4.15 -0.11 -0.54
C VAL A 60 4.00 -0.27 0.97
N GLY A 61 5.09 -0.57 1.63
CA GLY A 61 5.10 -0.86 3.07
C GLY A 61 6.12 -0.05 3.87
N PRO A 62 5.89 0.06 5.17
CA PRO A 62 4.69 -0.31 5.92
C PRO A 62 3.44 0.44 5.45
N GLU A 63 2.27 -0.26 5.46
CA GLU A 63 1.03 0.30 4.94
C GLU A 63 0.51 1.50 5.76
N ALA A 64 -0.39 2.28 5.18
CA ALA A 64 -0.92 3.48 5.81
C ALA A 64 -1.70 3.20 7.10
N ALA A 65 -2.42 2.10 7.19
CA ALA A 65 -3.17 1.71 8.38
C ALA A 65 -2.28 1.48 9.60
N LEU A 66 -1.03 1.07 9.37
CA LEU A 66 0.00 0.92 10.41
C LEU A 66 0.85 2.20 10.60
N GLY A 67 0.47 3.29 9.95
CA GLY A 67 1.19 4.56 10.02
C GLY A 67 2.55 4.52 9.34
N GLY A 68 2.69 3.73 8.29
CA GLY A 68 3.86 3.76 7.41
C GLY A 68 4.05 5.12 6.73
N PRO A 69 5.19 5.36 6.09
CA PRO A 69 5.48 6.64 5.42
C PRO A 69 4.39 7.09 4.45
N ILE A 70 3.76 6.16 3.73
CA ILE A 70 2.66 6.44 2.80
C ILE A 70 1.46 7.13 3.48
N ALA A 71 1.21 6.87 4.78
CA ALA A 71 0.16 7.53 5.54
C ALA A 71 0.45 9.01 5.80
N LEU A 72 1.72 9.41 5.77
CA LEU A 72 2.19 10.73 6.17
C LEU A 72 2.26 11.71 5.00
N LEU A 73 2.09 11.20 3.78
CA LEU A 73 2.19 12.00 2.56
C LEU A 73 1.03 13.00 2.44
N ARG A 74 1.33 14.16 1.89
CA ARG A 74 0.37 15.24 1.63
C ARG A 74 0.45 15.66 0.17
N ASN A 75 -0.61 16.27 -0.32
CA ASN A 75 -0.60 16.85 -1.65
C ASN A 75 0.52 17.88 -1.75
N GLY A 76 1.31 17.80 -2.84
CA GLY A 76 2.47 18.65 -3.05
C GLY A 76 3.80 18.09 -2.57
N ASP A 77 3.81 16.96 -1.86
CA ASP A 77 5.08 16.28 -1.52
C ASP A 77 5.73 15.72 -2.79
N PHE A 78 7.04 15.88 -2.90
CA PHE A 78 7.82 15.34 -4.00
C PHE A 78 8.26 13.91 -3.69
N ILE A 79 8.08 13.01 -4.68
CA ILE A 79 8.43 11.60 -4.58
C ILE A 79 9.41 11.26 -5.69
N ASP A 80 10.53 10.67 -5.33
CA ASP A 80 11.51 10.13 -6.26
C ASP A 80 11.29 8.63 -6.40
N ILE A 81 11.09 8.16 -7.62
CA ILE A 81 10.94 6.74 -7.95
C ILE A 81 12.00 6.39 -8.99
N ASP A 82 12.89 5.48 -8.64
CA ASP A 82 13.92 4.96 -9.53
C ASP A 82 13.71 3.46 -9.75
N ALA A 83 13.11 3.11 -10.88
CA ALA A 83 12.81 1.70 -11.20
C ALA A 83 14.07 0.86 -11.43
N LYS A 84 15.19 1.47 -11.89
CA LYS A 84 16.45 0.75 -12.10
C LYS A 84 17.11 0.38 -10.79
N LYS A 85 17.07 1.29 -9.80
CA LYS A 85 17.60 1.06 -8.46
C LYS A 85 16.60 0.38 -7.52
N GLY A 86 15.32 0.25 -7.93
CA GLY A 86 14.26 -0.30 -7.09
C GLY A 86 13.98 0.56 -5.85
N THR A 87 14.06 1.89 -5.96
CA THR A 87 13.89 2.78 -4.83
C THR A 87 12.70 3.71 -5.00
N ILE A 88 12.02 3.99 -3.90
CA ILE A 88 10.95 4.98 -3.79
C ILE A 88 11.17 5.81 -2.52
N ASN A 89 11.28 7.12 -2.67
CA ASN A 89 11.59 8.02 -1.57
C ASN A 89 10.74 9.30 -1.64
N VAL A 90 10.44 9.89 -0.50
CA VAL A 90 9.84 11.21 -0.41
C VAL A 90 10.89 12.26 -0.04
N ARG A 91 10.87 13.41 -0.69
CA ARG A 91 11.78 14.52 -0.40
C ARG A 91 11.38 15.27 0.87
N LEU A 92 11.35 14.57 1.99
CA LEU A 92 11.08 15.13 3.31
C LEU A 92 12.22 14.80 4.26
N SER A 93 12.54 15.73 5.16
CA SER A 93 13.51 15.46 6.21
C SER A 93 12.98 14.44 7.21
N LYS A 94 13.89 13.72 7.88
CA LYS A 94 13.54 12.83 9.00
C LYS A 94 12.75 13.55 10.10
N LYS A 95 13.10 14.83 10.36
CA LYS A 95 12.41 15.68 11.34
C LYS A 95 10.94 15.94 10.94
N GLU A 96 10.71 16.27 9.67
CA GLU A 96 9.36 16.50 9.14
C GLU A 96 8.51 15.20 9.19
N LEU A 97 9.07 14.08 8.74
CA LEU A 97 8.39 12.78 8.84
C LEU A 97 8.04 12.43 10.28
N ALA A 98 8.96 12.63 11.22
CA ALA A 98 8.71 12.41 12.64
C ALA A 98 7.61 13.34 13.20
N SER A 99 7.61 14.61 12.78
CA SER A 99 6.56 15.57 13.14
C SER A 99 5.19 15.14 12.63
N ARG A 100 5.11 14.71 11.35
CA ARG A 100 3.87 14.20 10.77
C ARG A 100 3.41 12.91 11.44
N LYS A 101 4.34 12.01 11.80
CA LYS A 101 4.04 10.77 12.52
C LYS A 101 3.45 11.03 13.91
N LYS A 102 3.96 12.01 14.64
CA LYS A 102 3.39 12.41 15.94
C LYS A 102 1.94 12.89 15.84
N LYS A 103 1.57 13.51 14.73
CA LYS A 103 0.22 14.02 14.47
C LYS A 103 -0.71 13.00 13.81
N TRP A 104 -0.14 11.91 13.28
CA TRP A 104 -0.92 10.87 12.63
C TRP A 104 -1.74 10.10 13.67
N LYS A 105 -2.99 9.80 13.30
CA LYS A 105 -3.89 8.96 14.08
C LYS A 105 -4.37 7.81 13.21
N PRO A 106 -4.52 6.60 13.74
CA PRO A 106 -5.11 5.48 13.01
C PRO A 106 -6.48 5.87 12.44
N ARG A 107 -6.71 5.52 11.20
CA ARG A 107 -8.05 5.61 10.60
C ARG A 107 -8.94 4.56 11.24
N LYS A 108 -10.19 4.93 11.54
CA LYS A 108 -11.19 3.96 11.97
C LYS A 108 -11.42 2.94 10.86
N SER A 109 -11.39 1.66 11.18
CA SER A 109 -11.66 0.60 10.23
C SER A 109 -13.15 0.56 9.88
N ASP A 110 -13.43 0.31 8.60
CA ASP A 110 -14.80 0.04 8.11
C ASP A 110 -15.23 -1.41 8.44
N PHE A 111 -14.31 -2.24 8.92
CA PHE A 111 -14.50 -3.66 9.24
C PHE A 111 -14.49 -3.86 10.77
N GLY A 112 -15.67 -3.77 11.38
CA GLY A 112 -15.82 -3.86 12.86
C GLY A 112 -16.04 -5.29 13.39
N SER A 113 -16.30 -6.28 12.50
CA SER A 113 -16.61 -7.67 12.88
C SER A 113 -16.43 -8.62 11.70
N GLY A 114 -16.61 -9.91 11.94
CA GLY A 114 -16.61 -10.95 10.91
C GLY A 114 -15.23 -11.38 10.44
N THR A 115 -15.17 -12.07 9.30
CA THR A 115 -13.96 -12.70 8.76
C THR A 115 -12.89 -11.66 8.40
N LEU A 116 -13.27 -10.55 7.76
CA LEU A 116 -12.33 -9.51 7.36
C LEU A 116 -11.74 -8.80 8.57
N TRP A 117 -12.51 -8.61 9.64
CA TRP A 117 -11.97 -8.09 10.90
C TRP A 117 -10.94 -9.05 11.51
N LYS A 118 -11.27 -10.35 11.58
CA LYS A 118 -10.32 -11.38 12.09
C LYS A 118 -9.03 -11.40 11.27
N TYR A 119 -9.16 -11.37 9.94
CA TYR A 119 -8.02 -11.34 9.04
C TYR A 119 -7.13 -10.11 9.30
N ALA A 120 -7.70 -8.91 9.40
CA ALA A 120 -6.97 -7.68 9.65
C ALA A 120 -6.19 -7.68 10.99
N GLN A 121 -6.62 -8.46 12.00
CA GLN A 121 -5.92 -8.58 13.28
C GLN A 121 -4.65 -9.42 13.21
N THR A 122 -4.55 -10.32 12.25
CA THR A 122 -3.47 -11.34 12.21
C THR A 122 -2.60 -11.24 10.98
N VAL A 123 -3.04 -10.53 9.94
CA VAL A 123 -2.33 -10.47 8.67
C VAL A 123 -1.04 -9.66 8.76
N GLY A 124 0.02 -10.21 8.19
CA GLY A 124 1.30 -9.55 8.00
C GLY A 124 1.31 -8.65 6.77
N PRO A 125 2.44 -7.97 6.53
CA PRO A 125 2.56 -7.00 5.45
C PRO A 125 2.49 -7.63 4.05
N ALA A 126 1.93 -6.88 3.10
CA ALA A 126 1.73 -7.32 1.72
C ALA A 126 3.05 -7.71 1.03
N TYR A 127 4.13 -6.97 1.27
CA TYR A 127 5.45 -7.25 0.68
C TYR A 127 6.10 -8.55 1.18
N LEU A 128 5.58 -9.15 2.26
CA LEU A 128 5.95 -10.48 2.74
C LEU A 128 4.93 -11.56 2.35
N GLY A 129 3.96 -11.25 1.47
CA GLY A 129 2.92 -12.16 1.02
C GLY A 129 1.69 -12.18 1.90
N ALA A 130 1.49 -11.16 2.75
CA ALA A 130 0.31 -11.04 3.65
C ALA A 130 0.04 -12.33 4.46
N PRO A 131 1.05 -12.93 5.13
CA PRO A 131 0.86 -14.16 5.90
C PRO A 131 -0.01 -13.90 7.13
N THR A 132 -0.83 -14.90 7.50
CA THR A 132 -1.65 -14.86 8.72
C THR A 132 -1.04 -15.68 9.85
N HIS A 133 0.24 -15.99 9.74
CA HIS A 133 1.02 -16.76 10.70
C HIS A 133 2.37 -16.07 10.95
N PRO A 134 3.09 -16.39 12.02
CA PRO A 134 4.34 -15.70 12.39
C PRO A 134 5.53 -15.93 11.44
N GLY A 135 5.35 -16.64 10.34
CA GLY A 135 6.40 -16.81 9.31
C GLY A 135 7.54 -17.76 9.70
N LYS A 136 7.45 -18.48 10.80
CA LYS A 136 8.46 -19.46 11.20
C LYS A 136 8.47 -20.65 10.23
N LYS A 137 9.54 -20.82 9.51
CA LYS A 137 9.76 -21.91 8.56
C LYS A 137 9.85 -23.32 9.20
N LYS A 138 9.78 -23.47 10.52
CA LYS A 138 10.20 -24.69 11.23
C LYS A 138 9.13 -25.55 11.87
N GLU A 139 7.85 -25.23 11.75
CA GLU A 139 6.80 -26.10 12.33
C GLU A 139 5.69 -26.32 11.33
N VAL A 140 5.99 -27.06 10.28
CA VAL A 140 4.92 -27.77 9.54
C VAL A 140 4.57 -28.98 10.39
N LYS A 141 3.43 -28.94 11.10
CA LYS A 141 2.88 -30.11 11.73
C LYS A 141 2.31 -31.00 10.62
N GLU A 142 2.88 -32.17 10.45
CA GLU A 142 2.30 -33.18 9.60
C GLU A 142 1.08 -33.77 10.32
N TYR A 143 -0.10 -33.60 9.74
CA TYR A 143 -1.37 -34.11 10.32
C TYR A 143 -1.33 -35.61 10.59
N SER A 144 -0.48 -36.38 9.90
CA SER A 144 -0.25 -37.80 10.16
C SER A 144 0.47 -38.10 11.47
N LYS A 145 0.93 -37.07 12.18
CA LYS A 145 1.64 -37.22 13.46
C LYS A 145 0.89 -36.61 14.65
N ILE A 146 -0.37 -36.21 14.43
CA ILE A 146 -1.32 -35.84 15.46
C ILE A 146 -2.24 -37.05 15.70
#